data_5b6394303bfdb015afabbbb44e541c55
#
_entry.id   5b6394303bfdb015afabbbb44e541c55
#
_cell.length_a   1.000
_cell.length_b   1.000
_cell.length_c   1.000
_cell.angle_alpha   90.00
_cell.angle_beta   90.00
_cell.angle_gamma   90.00
#
_symmetry.space_group_name_H-M   'P 1'
#
loop_
_entity.id
_entity.type
_entity.pdbx_description
1 polymer ?
#
loop_
_entity_poly.entity_id
_entity_poly.type
_entity_poly.pdbx_seq_one_letter_code
_entity_poly.pdbx_strand_id
1 'polypeptide(L)'
;ADIDCTGECGGSATDDECDVCGGDNTSCADCAGVPNGDSVIDECGECGGSGSEEGYNCEGVPELFTYNQSTEQAFYYFYTVTINNDNVDTDDWVGAFKGDVCVGSFQWDITMCNNNVCSLPVMGNDDTDWTVGYMETGDLPSFKIFDASNNEYFDALPSENIPFENFGIFILDSLESGILGCMDETACNYND
;
A
#
# COMPACT_ATOMS: atom_id res chain seq x y z
N ALA A 1 32.59 -53.19 -19.77
CA ALA A 1 32.01 -52.31 -18.77
C ALA A 1 31.89 -50.93 -19.41
N ASP A 2 30.70 -50.32 -19.34
CA ASP A 2 30.50 -48.97 -19.86
C ASP A 2 31.15 -47.96 -18.90
N ILE A 3 31.54 -46.81 -19.44
CA ILE A 3 32.17 -45.73 -18.66
C ILE A 3 30.99 -44.80 -18.25
N ASP A 4 30.91 -44.47 -16.96
CA ASP A 4 29.91 -43.51 -16.46
C ASP A 4 30.29 -42.05 -16.77
N CYS A 5 29.40 -41.11 -16.48
CA CYS A 5 29.65 -39.70 -16.79
C CYS A 5 30.84 -39.05 -16.02
N THR A 6 31.35 -39.71 -14.95
CA THR A 6 32.59 -39.31 -14.24
C THR A 6 33.84 -39.90 -14.91
N GLY A 7 33.71 -40.81 -15.88
CA GLY A 7 34.76 -41.50 -16.54
C GLY A 7 35.19 -42.82 -15.85
N GLU A 8 34.43 -43.34 -14.89
CA GLU A 8 34.70 -44.56 -14.16
C GLU A 8 34.17 -45.78 -14.88
N CYS A 9 35.02 -46.81 -15.10
CA CYS A 9 34.61 -48.05 -15.74
C CYS A 9 33.74 -48.90 -14.83
N GLY A 10 32.45 -49.13 -15.23
CA GLY A 10 31.49 -49.84 -14.41
C GLY A 10 30.90 -49.00 -13.29
N GLY A 11 31.11 -47.71 -13.29
CA GLY A 11 30.46 -46.74 -12.39
C GLY A 11 28.96 -46.62 -12.70
N SER A 12 28.23 -45.96 -11.82
CA SER A 12 26.75 -45.79 -11.92
C SER A 12 26.33 -44.34 -11.95
N ALA A 13 27.26 -43.38 -12.01
CA ALA A 13 26.94 -41.97 -12.09
C ALA A 13 26.26 -41.63 -13.43
N THR A 14 25.17 -40.92 -13.39
CA THR A 14 24.42 -40.43 -14.56
C THR A 14 24.33 -38.93 -14.54
N ASP A 15 24.20 -38.30 -15.69
CA ASP A 15 23.90 -36.90 -15.79
C ASP A 15 22.49 -36.65 -15.24
N ASP A 16 22.37 -35.53 -14.48
CA ASP A 16 21.08 -35.04 -14.06
C ASP A 16 20.37 -34.26 -15.20
N GLU A 17 19.18 -33.70 -14.93
CA GLU A 17 18.42 -32.93 -15.92
C GLU A 17 19.08 -31.59 -16.29
N CYS A 18 20.11 -31.20 -15.55
CA CYS A 18 20.94 -30.02 -15.80
C CYS A 18 22.25 -30.34 -16.52
N ASP A 19 22.43 -31.58 -17.07
CA ASP A 19 23.64 -32.09 -17.67
C ASP A 19 24.85 -32.12 -16.72
N VAL A 20 24.59 -32.25 -15.40
CA VAL A 20 25.62 -32.36 -14.36
C VAL A 20 25.77 -33.82 -13.94
N CYS A 21 26.98 -34.39 -14.17
CA CYS A 21 27.26 -35.76 -13.76
C CYS A 21 27.13 -35.96 -12.24
N GLY A 22 26.21 -36.84 -11.82
CA GLY A 22 25.92 -37.08 -10.42
C GLY A 22 25.27 -35.90 -9.70
N GLY A 23 24.70 -34.99 -10.47
CA GLY A 23 24.00 -33.81 -9.96
C GLY A 23 22.65 -34.15 -9.29
N ASP A 24 22.03 -33.14 -8.74
CA ASP A 24 20.77 -33.20 -8.01
C ASP A 24 19.66 -32.30 -8.58
N ASN A 25 19.81 -31.91 -9.86
CA ASN A 25 18.88 -31.06 -10.61
C ASN A 25 18.77 -29.61 -10.11
N THR A 26 19.63 -29.16 -9.18
CA THR A 26 19.54 -27.81 -8.62
C THR A 26 20.26 -26.74 -9.44
N SER A 27 21.24 -27.12 -10.24
CA SER A 27 22.11 -26.19 -10.97
C SER A 27 21.42 -25.42 -12.10
N CYS A 28 20.31 -25.92 -12.63
CA CYS A 28 19.47 -25.31 -13.65
C CYS A 28 18.01 -25.17 -13.21
N ALA A 29 17.75 -25.36 -11.90
CA ALA A 29 16.40 -25.22 -11.40
C ALA A 29 15.96 -23.74 -11.41
N ASP A 30 14.72 -23.51 -11.80
CA ASP A 30 14.07 -22.22 -11.69
C ASP A 30 13.75 -21.89 -10.22
N CYS A 31 13.13 -20.74 -9.96
CA CYS A 31 12.78 -20.33 -8.59
C CYS A 31 11.74 -21.27 -7.92
N ALA A 32 10.98 -22.06 -8.69
CA ALA A 32 10.05 -23.09 -8.18
C ALA A 32 10.76 -24.45 -7.94
N GLY A 33 12.07 -24.54 -8.24
CA GLY A 33 12.85 -25.76 -8.08
C GLY A 33 12.69 -26.75 -9.23
N VAL A 34 12.13 -26.33 -10.39
CA VAL A 34 11.94 -27.16 -11.57
C VAL A 34 13.20 -27.08 -12.44
N PRO A 35 13.88 -28.23 -12.72
CA PRO A 35 15.04 -28.24 -13.61
C PRO A 35 14.68 -27.72 -15.00
N ASN A 36 15.49 -26.79 -15.53
CA ASN A 36 15.23 -26.11 -16.80
C ASN A 36 13.83 -25.45 -16.88
N GLY A 37 13.21 -25.13 -15.73
CA GLY A 37 11.95 -24.41 -15.65
C GLY A 37 12.11 -22.95 -16.07
N ASP A 38 10.98 -22.28 -16.29
CA ASP A 38 10.89 -20.91 -16.77
C ASP A 38 10.25 -19.95 -15.75
N SER A 39 9.96 -20.44 -14.53
CA SER A 39 9.44 -19.60 -13.46
C SER A 39 10.47 -18.57 -13.01
N VAL A 40 10.06 -17.30 -12.98
CA VAL A 40 10.89 -16.20 -12.52
C VAL A 40 10.31 -15.61 -11.24
N ILE A 41 11.18 -14.98 -10.45
CA ILE A 41 10.73 -14.20 -9.30
C ILE A 41 10.14 -12.90 -9.85
N ASP A 42 8.91 -12.58 -9.42
CA ASP A 42 8.26 -11.34 -9.78
C ASP A 42 8.80 -10.13 -8.97
N GLU A 43 8.26 -8.95 -9.20
CA GLU A 43 8.69 -7.72 -8.50
C GLU A 43 8.36 -7.73 -7.00
N CYS A 44 7.42 -8.57 -6.56
CA CYS A 44 7.06 -8.77 -5.17
C CYS A 44 7.89 -9.85 -4.48
N GLY A 45 8.80 -10.50 -5.21
CA GLY A 45 9.68 -11.55 -4.69
C GLY A 45 9.04 -12.93 -4.70
N GLU A 46 7.87 -13.11 -5.34
CA GLU A 46 7.19 -14.39 -5.43
C GLU A 46 7.59 -15.12 -6.70
N CYS A 47 7.87 -16.43 -6.55
CA CYS A 47 8.23 -17.28 -7.69
C CYS A 47 7.00 -17.61 -8.52
N GLY A 48 7.02 -17.22 -9.80
CA GLY A 48 5.92 -17.44 -10.72
C GLY A 48 4.70 -16.57 -10.43
N GLY A 49 4.86 -15.53 -9.60
CA GLY A 49 3.84 -14.55 -9.33
C GLY A 49 3.57 -13.63 -10.53
N SER A 50 2.56 -12.79 -10.40
CA SER A 50 2.16 -11.80 -11.40
C SER A 50 2.53 -10.35 -11.03
N GLY A 51 3.25 -10.17 -9.93
CA GLY A 51 3.53 -8.87 -9.36
C GLY A 51 2.34 -8.27 -8.59
N SER A 52 2.46 -6.99 -8.23
CA SER A 52 1.38 -6.24 -7.60
C SER A 52 0.22 -5.98 -8.57
N GLU A 53 -0.98 -5.77 -8.04
CA GLU A 53 -2.10 -5.26 -8.83
C GLU A 53 -1.83 -3.82 -9.28
N GLU A 54 -2.38 -3.42 -10.43
CA GLU A 54 -2.22 -2.05 -10.95
C GLU A 54 -2.74 -1.02 -9.96
N GLY A 55 -1.89 -0.07 -9.57
CA GLY A 55 -2.20 0.97 -8.59
C GLY A 55 -1.91 0.61 -7.13
N TYR A 56 -1.43 -0.63 -6.89
CA TYR A 56 -1.08 -1.12 -5.55
C TYR A 56 0.39 -1.54 -5.46
N ASN A 57 0.94 -1.47 -4.26
CA ASN A 57 2.23 -2.08 -3.96
C ASN A 57 2.08 -3.59 -3.66
N CYS A 58 3.21 -4.27 -3.42
CA CYS A 58 3.22 -5.70 -3.10
C CYS A 58 2.52 -6.09 -1.79
N GLU A 59 2.18 -5.13 -0.96
CA GLU A 59 1.47 -5.32 0.31
C GLU A 59 -0.03 -5.08 0.16
N GLY A 60 -0.51 -4.75 -1.06
CA GLY A 60 -1.91 -4.46 -1.34
C GLY A 60 -2.34 -3.07 -0.87
N VAL A 61 -1.39 -2.16 -0.64
CA VAL A 61 -1.67 -0.76 -0.30
C VAL A 61 -1.64 0.08 -1.57
N PRO A 62 -2.61 0.99 -1.79
CA PRO A 62 -2.56 1.92 -2.92
C PRO A 62 -1.24 2.70 -2.96
N GLU A 63 -0.61 2.81 -4.14
CA GLU A 63 0.76 3.31 -4.27
C GLU A 63 1.00 4.67 -3.59
N LEU A 64 0.07 5.62 -3.74
CA LEU A 64 0.19 6.94 -3.12
C LEU A 64 0.01 6.92 -1.60
N PHE A 65 -0.50 5.82 -1.02
CA PHE A 65 -0.80 5.70 0.40
C PHE A 65 0.28 4.96 1.18
N THR A 66 1.43 4.76 0.56
CA THR A 66 2.59 4.15 1.23
C THR A 66 3.29 5.17 2.12
N TYR A 67 3.54 4.79 3.36
CA TYR A 67 4.23 5.63 4.35
C TYR A 67 5.10 4.78 5.28
N ASN A 68 6.04 5.43 5.98
CA ASN A 68 6.87 4.80 7.00
C ASN A 68 6.32 5.07 8.40
N GLN A 69 6.49 4.11 9.29
CA GLN A 69 6.14 4.29 10.70
C GLN A 69 7.08 5.30 11.39
N SER A 70 6.52 6.07 12.29
CA SER A 70 7.23 7.05 13.11
C SER A 70 6.93 6.82 14.59
N THR A 71 7.83 7.26 15.45
CA THR A 71 7.58 7.33 16.91
C THR A 71 6.71 8.52 17.29
N GLU A 72 6.61 9.52 16.41
CA GLU A 72 5.69 10.65 16.54
C GLU A 72 4.45 10.41 15.70
N GLN A 73 3.28 10.42 16.33
CA GLN A 73 2.04 10.13 15.64
C GLN A 73 0.84 10.73 16.33
N ALA A 74 -0.21 10.97 15.55
CA ALA A 74 -1.53 11.36 16.03
C ALA A 74 -2.59 10.47 15.36
N PHE A 75 -3.81 10.48 15.91
CA PHE A 75 -4.91 9.70 15.38
C PHE A 75 -6.11 10.61 15.09
N TYR A 76 -6.57 10.57 13.84
CA TYR A 76 -7.75 11.28 13.38
C TYR A 76 -8.88 10.29 13.19
N TYR A 77 -9.97 10.46 13.92
CA TYR A 77 -11.16 9.63 13.87
C TYR A 77 -12.25 10.38 13.09
N PHE A 78 -12.89 9.69 12.16
CA PHE A 78 -14.02 10.23 11.42
C PHE A 78 -15.26 9.38 11.66
N TYR A 79 -16.39 10.02 12.03
CA TYR A 79 -17.65 9.30 12.16
C TYR A 79 -18.21 8.89 10.81
N THR A 80 -18.01 9.71 9.77
CA THR A 80 -18.44 9.41 8.40
C THR A 80 -17.32 9.74 7.41
N VAL A 81 -17.18 8.88 6.40
CA VAL A 81 -16.29 9.14 5.25
C VAL A 81 -17.11 8.89 4.00
N THR A 82 -17.13 9.88 3.09
CA THR A 82 -17.99 9.81 1.89
C THR A 82 -17.27 10.28 0.64
N ILE A 83 -17.69 9.67 -0.50
CA ILE A 83 -17.40 10.15 -1.86
C ILE A 83 -18.73 10.53 -2.50
N ASN A 84 -18.88 11.79 -2.94
CA ASN A 84 -20.12 12.30 -3.56
C ASN A 84 -21.38 12.07 -2.70
N ASN A 85 -21.29 12.17 -1.38
CA ASN A 85 -22.31 11.90 -0.36
C ASN A 85 -22.69 10.42 -0.16
N ASP A 86 -22.06 9.48 -0.86
CA ASP A 86 -22.19 8.05 -0.60
C ASP A 86 -21.08 7.59 0.35
N ASN A 87 -21.40 6.71 1.31
CA ASN A 87 -20.38 6.16 2.19
C ASN A 87 -19.38 5.35 1.37
N VAL A 88 -18.12 5.42 1.77
CA VAL A 88 -17.06 4.60 1.20
C VAL A 88 -17.30 3.11 1.47
N ASP A 89 -16.83 2.25 0.56
CA ASP A 89 -16.89 0.80 0.68
C ASP A 89 -15.75 0.26 1.58
N THR A 90 -15.81 -1.01 1.95
CA THR A 90 -14.87 -1.62 2.90
C THR A 90 -13.47 -1.85 2.34
N ASP A 91 -13.30 -1.77 1.04
CA ASP A 91 -12.04 -1.88 0.30
C ASP A 91 -11.44 -0.52 -0.05
N ASP A 92 -12.16 0.58 0.20
CA ASP A 92 -11.65 1.92 0.02
C ASP A 92 -10.62 2.30 1.09
N TRP A 93 -9.81 3.30 0.78
CA TRP A 93 -8.75 3.75 1.66
C TRP A 93 -8.84 5.25 1.94
N VAL A 94 -8.36 5.64 3.13
CA VAL A 94 -8.17 7.04 3.52
C VAL A 94 -6.68 7.27 3.79
N GLY A 95 -6.14 8.34 3.21
CA GLY A 95 -4.75 8.76 3.41
C GLY A 95 -4.64 10.19 3.92
N ALA A 96 -3.66 10.43 4.78
CA ALA A 96 -3.24 11.75 5.25
C ALA A 96 -1.92 12.16 4.59
N PHE A 97 -1.78 13.45 4.30
CA PHE A 97 -0.65 13.99 3.56
C PHE A 97 -0.12 15.29 4.17
N LYS A 98 1.20 15.50 4.01
CA LYS A 98 1.85 16.80 4.10
C LYS A 98 2.36 17.17 2.71
N GLY A 99 1.64 18.05 2.02
CA GLY A 99 1.87 18.29 0.59
C GLY A 99 1.65 17.02 -0.22
N ASP A 100 2.67 16.54 -0.93
CA ASP A 100 2.61 15.32 -1.73
C ASP A 100 3.10 14.05 -0.99
N VAL A 101 3.54 14.20 0.28
CA VAL A 101 4.08 13.10 1.07
C VAL A 101 2.95 12.44 1.87
N CYS A 102 2.69 11.15 1.64
CA CYS A 102 1.79 10.38 2.49
C CYS A 102 2.42 10.21 3.87
N VAL A 103 1.67 10.56 4.90
CA VAL A 103 2.10 10.50 6.30
C VAL A 103 1.22 9.54 7.13
N GLY A 104 0.30 8.85 6.49
CA GLY A 104 -0.53 7.84 7.11
C GLY A 104 -1.66 7.41 6.20
N SER A 105 -2.04 6.14 6.29
CA SER A 105 -3.18 5.60 5.54
C SER A 105 -3.85 4.47 6.31
N PHE A 106 -5.11 4.21 5.96
CA PHE A 106 -5.88 3.13 6.54
C PHE A 106 -6.96 2.68 5.55
N GLN A 107 -7.13 1.35 5.39
CA GLN A 107 -8.26 0.78 4.67
C GLN A 107 -9.53 0.99 5.49
N TRP A 108 -10.57 1.62 4.88
CA TRP A 108 -11.70 2.15 5.64
C TRP A 108 -12.81 1.11 5.85
N ASP A 109 -12.43 -0.08 6.33
CA ASP A 109 -13.38 -1.11 6.71
C ASP A 109 -13.95 -0.85 8.11
N ILE A 110 -15.12 -0.19 8.17
CA ILE A 110 -15.80 0.14 9.42
C ILE A 110 -16.15 -1.08 10.26
N THR A 111 -16.25 -2.29 9.65
CA THR A 111 -16.56 -3.53 10.38
C THR A 111 -15.40 -4.00 11.24
N MET A 112 -14.17 -3.59 10.88
CA MET A 112 -12.94 -3.88 11.61
C MET A 112 -12.59 -2.80 12.65
N CYS A 113 -13.35 -1.70 12.67
CA CYS A 113 -13.11 -0.57 13.55
C CYS A 113 -13.92 -0.64 14.84
N ASN A 114 -13.43 0.00 15.89
CA ASN A 114 -14.12 0.02 17.19
C ASN A 114 -15.38 0.89 17.12
N ASN A 115 -16.55 0.31 17.41
CA ASN A 115 -17.87 0.97 17.30
C ASN A 115 -18.14 1.61 15.93
N ASN A 116 -17.64 1.02 14.85
CA ASN A 116 -17.72 1.53 13.48
C ASN A 116 -17.07 2.91 13.26
N VAL A 117 -16.16 3.30 14.14
CA VAL A 117 -15.37 4.53 14.00
C VAL A 117 -13.91 4.14 13.79
N CYS A 118 -13.43 4.40 12.58
CA CYS A 118 -12.04 4.12 12.21
C CYS A 118 -11.13 5.27 12.63
N SER A 119 -9.87 4.95 12.83
CA SER A 119 -8.82 5.92 13.12
C SER A 119 -7.78 5.91 12.02
N LEU A 120 -7.50 7.08 11.49
CA LEU A 120 -6.40 7.30 10.57
C LEU A 120 -5.14 7.65 11.38
N PRO A 121 -4.08 6.83 11.35
CA PRO A 121 -2.80 7.22 11.92
C PRO A 121 -2.17 8.31 11.04
N VAL A 122 -1.61 9.34 11.66
CA VAL A 122 -0.88 10.41 10.99
C VAL A 122 0.48 10.55 11.66
N MET A 123 1.53 10.33 10.88
CA MET A 123 2.91 10.26 11.36
C MET A 123 3.58 11.63 11.36
N GLY A 124 4.32 11.91 12.44
CA GLY A 124 5.19 13.06 12.58
C GLY A 124 6.63 12.77 12.18
N ASN A 125 7.42 13.82 12.04
CA ASN A 125 8.85 13.74 11.81
C ASN A 125 9.57 13.45 13.15
N ASP A 126 10.18 12.29 13.27
CA ASP A 126 10.94 11.85 14.44
C ASP A 126 12.46 11.97 14.25
N ASP A 127 12.89 12.85 13.35
CA ASP A 127 14.30 13.12 13.00
C ASP A 127 15.05 11.93 12.38
N THR A 128 14.33 10.89 11.92
CA THR A 128 14.93 9.82 11.13
C THR A 128 14.90 10.13 9.63
N ASP A 129 15.81 9.51 8.87
CA ASP A 129 15.88 9.72 7.40
C ASP A 129 14.59 9.30 6.67
N TRP A 130 13.80 8.39 7.27
CA TRP A 130 12.55 7.85 6.68
C TRP A 130 11.34 8.75 6.89
N THR A 131 11.40 9.71 7.83
CA THR A 131 10.30 10.61 8.19
C THR A 131 10.57 12.05 7.77
N VAL A 132 11.59 12.27 6.95
CA VAL A 132 11.86 13.59 6.35
C VAL A 132 10.65 14.05 5.55
N GLY A 133 10.13 15.23 5.88
CA GLY A 133 8.93 15.79 5.25
C GLY A 133 7.61 15.38 5.90
N TYR A 134 7.65 14.62 7.00
CA TYR A 134 6.47 14.26 7.80
C TYR A 134 5.96 15.44 8.64
N MET A 135 4.82 15.24 9.32
CA MET A 135 4.17 16.31 10.08
C MET A 135 5.05 16.87 11.17
N GLU A 136 5.00 18.17 11.34
CA GLU A 136 5.52 18.89 12.50
C GLU A 136 4.35 19.39 13.33
N THR A 137 4.55 19.59 14.63
CA THR A 137 3.50 20.18 15.50
C THR A 137 3.00 21.50 14.93
N GLY A 138 1.71 21.58 14.67
CA GLY A 138 1.04 22.75 14.11
C GLY A 138 0.76 22.65 12.58
N ASP A 139 1.32 21.68 11.89
CA ASP A 139 1.01 21.42 10.49
C ASP A 139 -0.44 20.94 10.32
N LEU A 140 -1.08 21.35 9.24
CA LEU A 140 -2.41 20.87 8.88
C LEU A 140 -2.29 19.71 7.88
N PRO A 141 -2.75 18.50 8.21
CA PRO A 141 -2.80 17.42 7.25
C PRO A 141 -3.86 17.70 6.18
N SER A 142 -3.58 17.36 4.94
CA SER A 142 -4.59 17.19 3.89
C SER A 142 -4.94 15.71 3.78
N PHE A 143 -6.11 15.43 3.21
CA PHE A 143 -6.62 14.06 3.14
C PHE A 143 -7.01 13.70 1.71
N LYS A 144 -6.90 12.39 1.41
CA LYS A 144 -7.40 11.81 0.18
C LYS A 144 -8.17 10.53 0.51
N ILE A 145 -9.14 10.21 -0.33
CA ILE A 145 -9.84 8.93 -0.34
C ILE A 145 -9.46 8.23 -1.65
N PHE A 146 -9.18 6.96 -1.58
CA PHE A 146 -8.98 6.09 -2.73
C PHE A 146 -10.19 5.17 -2.86
N ASP A 147 -10.89 5.27 -3.99
CA ASP A 147 -11.99 4.41 -4.41
C ASP A 147 -11.39 3.18 -5.10
N ALA A 148 -11.38 2.06 -4.41
CA ALA A 148 -10.81 0.82 -4.90
C ALA A 148 -11.58 0.27 -6.11
N SER A 149 -12.89 0.50 -6.17
CA SER A 149 -13.75 -0.01 -7.23
C SER A 149 -13.49 0.66 -8.58
N ASN A 150 -13.07 1.94 -8.55
CA ASN A 150 -12.77 2.74 -9.73
C ASN A 150 -11.27 2.98 -9.93
N ASN A 151 -10.41 2.56 -8.99
CA ASN A 151 -8.97 2.83 -8.97
C ASN A 151 -8.66 4.34 -9.09
N GLU A 152 -9.36 5.17 -8.28
CA GLU A 152 -9.33 6.62 -8.40
C GLU A 152 -9.09 7.30 -7.04
N TYR A 153 -8.29 8.38 -7.04
CA TYR A 153 -7.98 9.18 -5.85
C TYR A 153 -8.78 10.47 -5.86
N PHE A 154 -9.39 10.77 -4.73
CA PHE A 154 -10.15 12.00 -4.50
C PHE A 154 -9.53 12.83 -3.38
N ASP A 155 -9.38 14.13 -3.57
CA ASP A 155 -9.11 15.04 -2.47
C ASP A 155 -10.33 15.11 -1.55
N ALA A 156 -10.08 15.08 -0.24
CA ALA A 156 -11.16 15.08 0.75
C ALA A 156 -10.96 16.18 1.80
N LEU A 157 -12.08 16.75 2.25
CA LEU A 157 -12.11 17.80 3.26
C LEU A 157 -12.67 17.27 4.57
N PRO A 158 -11.96 17.46 5.68
CA PRO A 158 -12.48 17.15 7.00
C PRO A 158 -13.50 18.20 7.44
N SER A 159 -14.43 17.82 8.31
CA SER A 159 -15.41 18.75 8.94
C SER A 159 -14.75 19.91 9.68
N GLU A 160 -13.53 19.69 10.18
CA GLU A 160 -12.72 20.70 10.86
C GLU A 160 -11.24 20.51 10.49
N ASN A 161 -10.51 21.63 10.32
CA ASN A 161 -9.07 21.61 10.14
C ASN A 161 -8.38 21.61 11.50
N ILE A 162 -7.91 20.46 11.95
CA ILE A 162 -7.21 20.31 13.23
C ILE A 162 -5.72 20.07 12.97
N PRO A 163 -4.83 20.94 13.53
CA PRO A 163 -3.39 20.76 13.31
C PRO A 163 -2.85 19.51 14.03
N PHE A 164 -1.81 18.94 13.46
CA PHE A 164 -1.07 17.83 14.04
C PHE A 164 -0.44 18.22 15.38
N GLU A 165 -0.61 17.37 16.37
CA GLU A 165 0.08 17.40 17.64
C GLU A 165 0.48 15.97 18.01
N ASN A 166 1.75 15.78 18.41
CA ASN A 166 2.24 14.45 18.76
C ASN A 166 1.41 13.84 19.90
N PHE A 167 1.01 12.57 19.76
CA PHE A 167 0.05 11.84 20.60
C PHE A 167 -1.35 12.43 20.63
N GLY A 168 -1.69 13.32 19.68
CA GLY A 168 -3.04 13.87 19.52
C GLY A 168 -4.06 12.80 19.19
N ILE A 169 -5.26 12.94 19.75
CA ILE A 169 -6.44 12.14 19.42
C ILE A 169 -7.55 13.11 19.03
N PHE A 170 -7.90 13.13 17.75
CA PHE A 170 -8.85 14.09 17.21
C PHE A 170 -10.07 13.35 16.67
N ILE A 171 -11.25 13.80 17.05
CA ILE A 171 -12.52 13.20 16.63
C ILE A 171 -13.27 14.24 15.81
N LEU A 172 -13.52 13.91 14.55
CA LEU A 172 -14.16 14.76 13.56
C LEU A 172 -15.49 14.13 13.11
N ASP A 173 -16.43 14.98 12.73
CA ASP A 173 -17.76 14.51 12.28
C ASP A 173 -17.66 13.80 10.94
N SER A 174 -16.94 14.39 9.96
CA SER A 174 -16.88 13.82 8.62
C SER A 174 -15.56 14.09 7.91
N LEU A 175 -15.29 13.24 6.91
CA LEU A 175 -14.33 13.45 5.84
C LEU A 175 -15.08 13.25 4.52
N GLU A 176 -15.14 14.27 3.69
CA GLU A 176 -15.99 14.29 2.51
C GLU A 176 -15.17 14.59 1.26
N SER A 177 -15.36 13.77 0.24
CA SER A 177 -14.84 14.01 -1.10
C SER A 177 -16.00 14.13 -2.09
N GLY A 178 -15.80 14.95 -3.09
CA GLY A 178 -16.79 15.15 -4.16
C GLY A 178 -16.59 16.46 -4.88
N ILE A 179 -17.48 16.77 -5.77
CA ILE A 179 -17.52 18.06 -6.43
C ILE A 179 -17.94 19.08 -5.37
N LEU A 180 -16.94 19.70 -4.72
CA LEU A 180 -17.22 20.93 -3.99
C LEU A 180 -17.75 21.92 -5.01
N GLY A 181 -19.05 22.11 -5.01
CA GLY A 181 -19.67 23.14 -5.84
C GLY A 181 -18.95 24.45 -5.60
N CYS A 182 -18.58 25.15 -6.66
CA CYS A 182 -18.04 26.49 -6.52
C CYS A 182 -19.08 27.36 -5.82
N MET A 183 -18.72 27.97 -4.68
CA MET A 183 -19.60 28.88 -3.92
C MET A 183 -19.78 30.22 -4.63
N ASP A 184 -19.18 30.38 -5.82
CA ASP A 184 -19.40 31.54 -6.70
C ASP A 184 -20.60 31.26 -7.61
N GLU A 185 -21.73 31.92 -7.31
CA GLU A 185 -22.99 31.83 -8.08
C GLU A 185 -22.83 32.14 -9.58
N THR A 186 -21.68 32.71 -9.98
CA THR A 186 -21.36 33.03 -11.38
C THR A 186 -20.55 31.95 -12.07
N ALA A 187 -20.06 30.95 -11.35
CA ALA A 187 -19.30 29.85 -11.90
C ALA A 187 -20.20 28.80 -12.57
N CYS A 188 -19.69 28.18 -13.66
CA CYS A 188 -20.44 27.20 -14.43
C CYS A 188 -20.76 25.90 -13.65
N ASN A 189 -20.11 25.65 -12.51
CA ASN A 189 -20.26 24.48 -11.64
C ASN A 189 -20.82 24.82 -10.25
N TYR A 190 -21.53 25.95 -10.13
CA TYR A 190 -22.28 26.28 -8.92
C TYR A 190 -23.39 25.25 -8.69
N ASN A 191 -23.42 24.64 -7.50
CA ASN A 191 -24.49 23.74 -7.05
C ASN A 191 -25.28 24.47 -5.95
N ASP A 192 -26.62 24.55 -6.14
CA ASP A 192 -27.57 25.11 -5.18
C ASP A 192 -27.70 24.24 -3.92
#